data_5e904b35c1a7ce852cc6334e8fbfbe8d
#
_entry.id   5e904b35c1a7ce852cc6334e8fbfbe8d
#
_cell.length_a   1.000
_cell.length_b   1.000
_cell.length_c   1.000
_cell.angle_alpha   90.00
_cell.angle_beta   90.00
_cell.angle_gamma   90.00
#
_symmetry.space_group_name_H-M   'P 1'
#
loop_
_entity.id
_entity.type
_entity.pdbx_description
1 polymer ?
#
loop_
_entity_poly.entity_id
_entity_poly.type
_entity_poly.pdbx_seq_one_letter_code
_entity_poly.pdbx_strand_id
1 'polypeptide(L)'
;MLAYAIPGFITLLAFKFMFSYGGPVNQIIVAHGGSAVGFLDLDAKWTARLIGLLVNCWISTPQIMLLATGILSNRDAFLYEAARIDGAGRMQQFRKLTLPFVLFSTMPVLIGQFIGNFNNFGIFYFLRGGLYMDGYFLASDTDLLINWLYNLSIDNNYYCIGAAISLIIFFITSAISLAVYIKSPSYREEDTFQ
;
A
#
# COMPACT_ATOMS: atom_id res chain seq x y z
N MET A 1 -3.92 11.44 11.45
CA MET A 1 -5.31 11.78 11.06
C MET A 1 -5.38 12.74 9.86
N LEU A 2 -4.61 13.86 9.83
CA LEU A 2 -4.63 14.81 8.71
C LEU A 2 -4.35 14.17 7.33
N ALA A 3 -3.41 13.24 7.25
CA ALA A 3 -3.08 12.56 5.99
C ALA A 3 -4.25 11.75 5.39
N TYR A 4 -5.21 11.32 6.20
CA TYR A 4 -6.40 10.60 5.74
C TYR A 4 -7.50 11.56 5.22
N ALA A 5 -7.51 12.78 5.73
CA ALA A 5 -8.51 13.79 5.32
C ALA A 5 -8.19 14.44 3.96
N ILE A 6 -6.94 14.35 3.51
CA ILE A 6 -6.50 14.91 2.23
C ILE A 6 -6.73 13.89 1.12
N PRO A 7 -7.37 14.25 -0.01
CA PRO A 7 -7.52 13.35 -1.15
C PRO A 7 -6.17 12.78 -1.62
N GLY A 8 -6.11 11.46 -1.84
CA GLY A 8 -4.86 10.76 -2.14
C GLY A 8 -4.08 11.35 -3.31
N PHE A 9 -4.76 11.76 -4.39
CA PHE A 9 -4.09 12.34 -5.56
C PHE A 9 -3.40 13.68 -5.23
N ILE A 10 -3.97 14.50 -4.34
CA ILE A 10 -3.34 15.77 -3.89
C ILE A 10 -2.06 15.44 -3.11
N THR A 11 -2.12 14.46 -2.23
CA THR A 11 -0.94 13.98 -1.49
C THR A 11 0.15 13.51 -2.46
N LEU A 12 -0.20 12.72 -3.47
CA LEU A 12 0.74 12.23 -4.48
C LEU A 12 1.40 13.38 -5.28
N LEU A 13 0.61 14.37 -5.70
CA LEU A 13 1.13 15.55 -6.38
C LEU A 13 2.03 16.41 -5.47
N ALA A 14 1.69 16.55 -4.20
CA ALA A 14 2.53 17.23 -3.22
C ALA A 14 3.88 16.53 -3.04
N PHE A 15 3.90 15.20 -2.96
CA PHE A 15 5.15 14.44 -2.90
C PHE A 15 5.94 14.54 -4.23
N LYS A 16 5.28 14.50 -5.38
CA LYS A 16 5.94 14.75 -6.68
C LYS A 16 6.64 16.09 -6.68
N PHE A 17 5.97 17.15 -6.24
CA PHE A 17 6.57 18.49 -6.11
C PHE A 17 7.75 18.48 -5.13
N MET A 18 7.60 17.83 -3.97
CA MET A 18 8.63 17.73 -2.94
C MET A 18 9.95 17.14 -3.47
N PHE A 19 9.87 16.11 -4.33
CA PHE A 19 11.00 15.41 -4.91
C PHE A 19 11.37 15.88 -6.32
N SER A 20 10.75 16.95 -6.84
CA SER A 20 11.14 17.58 -8.11
C SER A 20 12.50 18.29 -8.01
N TYR A 21 13.12 18.61 -9.14
CA TYR A 21 14.39 19.35 -9.17
C TYR A 21 14.35 20.68 -8.42
N GLY A 22 13.26 21.46 -8.55
CA GLY A 22 13.04 22.72 -7.84
C GLY A 22 12.36 22.55 -6.48
N GLY A 23 12.10 21.32 -6.04
CA GLY A 23 11.37 21.02 -4.82
C GLY A 23 12.18 21.20 -3.53
N PRO A 24 11.50 21.25 -2.38
CA PRO A 24 12.13 21.50 -1.08
C PRO A 24 13.28 20.53 -0.74
N VAL A 25 13.17 19.26 -1.12
CA VAL A 25 14.23 18.27 -0.86
C VAL A 25 15.51 18.64 -1.59
N ASN A 26 15.44 18.96 -2.88
CA ASN A 26 16.59 19.39 -3.65
C ASN A 26 17.14 20.75 -3.19
N GLN A 27 16.27 21.68 -2.77
CA GLN A 27 16.73 22.96 -2.20
C GLN A 27 17.59 22.75 -0.95
N ILE A 28 17.21 21.80 -0.08
CA ILE A 28 18.01 21.45 1.11
C ILE A 28 19.36 20.84 0.69
N ILE A 29 19.37 19.92 -0.27
CA ILE A 29 20.59 19.28 -0.78
C ILE A 29 21.55 20.34 -1.34
N VAL A 30 21.06 21.24 -2.17
CA VAL A 30 21.86 22.30 -2.79
C VAL A 30 22.37 23.30 -1.73
N ALA A 31 21.56 23.65 -0.74
CA ALA A 31 21.96 24.54 0.35
C ALA A 31 23.11 23.94 1.20
N HIS A 32 23.25 22.61 1.23
CA HIS A 32 24.36 21.91 1.91
C HIS A 32 25.52 21.56 0.97
N GLY A 33 25.58 22.17 -0.23
CA GLY A 33 26.69 22.01 -1.18
C GLY A 33 26.58 20.77 -2.08
N GLY A 34 25.45 20.06 -2.07
CA GLY A 34 25.18 18.96 -3.00
C GLY A 34 24.64 19.47 -4.36
N SER A 35 24.56 18.58 -5.33
CA SER A 35 23.88 18.82 -6.62
C SER A 35 22.42 18.35 -6.55
N ALA A 36 21.54 19.00 -7.32
CA ALA A 36 20.15 18.57 -7.43
C ALA A 36 20.08 17.16 -8.04
N VAL A 37 19.22 16.33 -7.47
CA VAL A 37 19.04 14.91 -7.82
C VAL A 37 17.68 14.70 -8.48
N GLY A 38 17.65 13.98 -9.60
CA GLY A 38 16.43 13.57 -10.28
C GLY A 38 15.81 12.32 -9.63
N PHE A 39 15.16 12.48 -8.51
CA PHE A 39 14.60 11.35 -7.73
C PHE A 39 13.55 10.54 -8.47
N LEU A 40 12.82 11.15 -9.39
CA LEU A 40 11.69 10.56 -10.12
C LEU A 40 11.98 10.41 -11.62
N ASP A 41 13.21 10.62 -12.06
CA ASP A 41 13.61 10.49 -13.46
C ASP A 41 13.57 9.03 -13.93
N LEU A 42 13.62 8.83 -15.26
CA LEU A 42 13.61 7.49 -15.85
C LEU A 42 14.73 6.60 -15.34
N ASP A 43 15.93 7.16 -15.19
CA ASP A 43 17.12 6.43 -14.72
C ASP A 43 17.10 6.15 -13.21
N ALA A 44 16.23 6.85 -12.46
CA ALA A 44 16.17 6.80 -11.00
C ALA A 44 15.19 5.73 -10.50
N LYS A 45 15.15 4.53 -11.10
CA LYS A 45 14.15 3.49 -10.81
C LYS A 45 14.08 3.09 -9.33
N TRP A 46 15.22 2.96 -8.66
CA TRP A 46 15.23 2.52 -7.26
C TRP A 46 14.76 3.61 -6.29
N THR A 47 15.17 4.85 -6.51
CA THR A 47 14.71 6.00 -5.73
C THR A 47 13.22 6.25 -5.94
N ALA A 48 12.73 6.16 -7.18
CA ALA A 48 11.33 6.28 -7.50
C ALA A 48 10.47 5.18 -6.84
N ARG A 49 10.94 3.92 -6.83
CA ARG A 49 10.27 2.80 -6.13
C ARG A 49 10.23 3.03 -4.61
N LEU A 50 11.34 3.49 -4.04
CA LEU A 50 11.42 3.76 -2.61
C LEU A 50 10.50 4.91 -2.21
N ILE A 51 10.46 5.98 -2.99
CA ILE A 51 9.53 7.10 -2.78
C ILE A 51 8.08 6.62 -2.92
N GLY A 52 7.76 5.83 -3.94
CA GLY A 52 6.43 5.24 -4.11
C GLY A 52 6.01 4.40 -2.90
N LEU A 53 6.92 3.58 -2.36
CA LEU A 53 6.68 2.80 -1.15
C LEU A 53 6.43 3.69 0.07
N LEU A 54 7.28 4.69 0.29
CA LEU A 54 7.13 5.63 1.41
C LEU A 54 5.80 6.39 1.34
N VAL A 55 5.44 6.89 0.17
CA VAL A 55 4.19 7.62 -0.03
C VAL A 55 2.98 6.69 0.15
N ASN A 56 3.05 5.46 -0.34
CA ASN A 56 1.99 4.47 -0.12
C ASN A 56 1.80 4.16 1.36
N CYS A 57 2.89 3.95 2.11
CA CYS A 57 2.84 3.77 3.56
C CYS A 57 2.24 5.01 4.25
N TRP A 58 2.63 6.21 3.83
CA TRP A 58 2.08 7.46 4.38
C TRP A 58 0.57 7.57 4.21
N ILE A 59 0.05 7.23 3.03
CA ILE A 59 -1.38 7.31 2.72
C ILE A 59 -2.18 6.20 3.43
N SER A 60 -1.65 4.97 3.47
CA SER A 60 -2.37 3.79 3.97
C SER A 60 -2.35 3.66 5.50
N THR A 61 -1.27 4.09 6.15
CA THR A 61 -1.08 3.93 7.61
C THR A 61 -2.21 4.54 8.45
N PRO A 62 -2.69 5.77 8.21
CA PRO A 62 -3.73 6.38 9.03
C PRO A 62 -5.04 5.60 9.05
N GLN A 63 -5.42 4.97 7.94
CA GLN A 63 -6.62 4.14 7.86
C GLN A 63 -6.51 2.90 8.75
N ILE A 64 -5.38 2.21 8.68
CA ILE A 64 -5.13 1.02 9.51
C ILE A 64 -5.01 1.40 10.98
N MET A 65 -4.39 2.55 11.29
CA MET A 65 -4.33 3.06 12.68
C MET A 65 -5.72 3.32 13.25
N LEU A 66 -6.62 3.95 12.49
CA LEU A 66 -8.00 4.19 12.91
C LEU A 66 -8.73 2.89 13.20
N LEU A 67 -8.65 1.93 12.28
CA LEU A 67 -9.26 0.62 12.43
C LEU A 67 -8.73 -0.12 13.67
N ALA A 68 -7.41 -0.21 13.80
CA ALA A 68 -6.78 -0.87 14.93
C ALA A 68 -7.13 -0.20 16.27
N THR A 69 -7.20 1.13 16.31
CA THR A 69 -7.60 1.87 17.51
C THR A 69 -9.04 1.56 17.89
N GLY A 70 -9.97 1.52 16.91
CA GLY A 70 -11.37 1.15 17.14
C GLY A 70 -11.50 -0.26 17.72
N ILE A 71 -10.79 -1.24 17.15
CA ILE A 71 -10.78 -2.63 17.64
C ILE A 71 -10.23 -2.71 19.06
N LEU A 72 -9.11 -2.03 19.32
CA LEU A 72 -8.47 -2.03 20.64
C LEU A 72 -9.29 -1.32 21.72
N SER A 73 -10.12 -0.35 21.34
CA SER A 73 -11.02 0.33 22.28
C SER A 73 -12.15 -0.58 22.76
N ASN A 74 -12.55 -1.56 21.95
CA ASN A 74 -13.60 -2.53 22.26
C ASN A 74 -13.09 -3.84 22.87
N ARG A 75 -11.80 -3.91 23.23
CA ARG A 75 -11.23 -5.11 23.85
C ARG A 75 -11.77 -5.34 25.26
N ASP A 76 -11.93 -6.61 25.62
CA ASP A 76 -12.30 -7.00 26.97
C ASP A 76 -11.14 -6.74 27.95
N ALA A 77 -11.34 -5.82 28.89
CA ALA A 77 -10.35 -5.48 29.91
C ALA A 77 -10.07 -6.67 30.85
N PHE A 78 -11.08 -7.52 31.11
CA PHE A 78 -10.95 -8.66 32.00
C PHE A 78 -9.87 -9.64 31.57
N LEU A 79 -9.72 -9.91 30.26
CA LEU A 79 -8.67 -10.79 29.73
C LEU A 79 -7.26 -10.25 30.04
N TYR A 80 -7.07 -8.94 30.02
CA TYR A 80 -5.78 -8.33 30.30
C TYR A 80 -5.48 -8.27 31.80
N GLU A 81 -6.51 -8.14 32.63
CA GLU A 81 -6.39 -8.20 34.09
C GLU A 81 -6.05 -9.63 34.54
N ALA A 82 -6.75 -10.63 34.04
CA ALA A 82 -6.45 -12.04 34.29
C ALA A 82 -5.01 -12.39 33.89
N ALA A 83 -4.58 -11.98 32.69
CA ALA A 83 -3.21 -12.20 32.24
C ALA A 83 -2.15 -11.52 33.14
N ARG A 84 -2.47 -10.37 33.75
CA ARG A 84 -1.58 -9.73 34.74
C ARG A 84 -1.49 -10.51 36.03
N ILE A 85 -2.61 -11.05 36.50
CA ILE A 85 -2.64 -11.92 37.70
C ILE A 85 -1.80 -13.16 37.45
N ASP A 86 -1.85 -13.73 36.23
CA ASP A 86 -1.03 -14.87 35.82
C ASP A 86 0.46 -14.52 35.61
N GLY A 87 0.88 -13.26 35.87
CA GLY A 87 2.26 -12.82 35.76
C GLY A 87 2.72 -12.51 34.34
N ALA A 88 1.81 -12.39 33.35
CA ALA A 88 2.16 -12.09 31.99
C ALA A 88 2.69 -10.65 31.84
N GLY A 89 3.93 -10.49 31.35
CA GLY A 89 4.54 -9.21 31.04
C GLY A 89 3.89 -8.53 29.83
N ARG A 90 4.08 -7.21 29.66
CA ARG A 90 3.48 -6.39 28.58
C ARG A 90 3.74 -6.97 27.18
N MET A 91 4.96 -7.42 26.90
CA MET A 91 5.31 -8.01 25.60
C MET A 91 4.60 -9.34 25.36
N GLN A 92 4.41 -10.13 26.42
CA GLN A 92 3.68 -11.41 26.33
C GLN A 92 2.20 -11.17 26.09
N GLN A 93 1.57 -10.21 26.77
CA GLN A 93 0.19 -9.78 26.52
C GLN A 93 0.03 -9.26 25.09
N PHE A 94 0.97 -8.42 24.61
CA PHE A 94 0.94 -7.94 23.22
C PHE A 94 0.97 -9.08 22.22
N ARG A 95 1.92 -10.02 22.34
CA ARG A 95 2.10 -11.11 21.35
C ARG A 95 1.02 -12.18 21.42
N LYS A 96 0.51 -12.50 22.62
CA LYS A 96 -0.43 -13.61 22.82
C LYS A 96 -1.90 -13.20 22.84
N LEU A 97 -2.21 -11.95 23.19
CA LEU A 97 -3.57 -11.44 23.28
C LEU A 97 -3.85 -10.35 22.22
N THR A 98 -3.09 -9.24 22.29
CA THR A 98 -3.39 -8.06 21.48
C THR A 98 -3.20 -8.32 19.98
N LEU A 99 -2.03 -8.82 19.58
CA LEU A 99 -1.67 -9.00 18.16
C LEU A 99 -2.56 -10.02 17.44
N PRO A 100 -2.83 -11.22 18.01
CA PRO A 100 -3.76 -12.16 17.38
C PRO A 100 -5.17 -11.61 17.25
N PHE A 101 -5.68 -10.95 18.29
CA PHE A 101 -7.01 -10.34 18.30
C PHE A 101 -7.15 -9.26 17.21
N VAL A 102 -6.17 -8.34 17.12
CA VAL A 102 -6.18 -7.30 16.08
C VAL A 102 -6.07 -7.91 14.69
N LEU A 103 -5.15 -8.86 14.48
CA LEU A 103 -4.99 -9.51 13.18
C LEU A 103 -6.26 -10.26 12.75
N PHE A 104 -6.89 -11.00 13.66
CA PHE A 104 -8.15 -11.67 13.39
C PHE A 104 -9.23 -10.68 12.92
N SER A 105 -9.46 -9.63 13.70
CA SER A 105 -10.50 -8.63 13.43
C SER A 105 -10.21 -7.77 12.19
N THR A 106 -8.93 -7.58 11.81
CA THR A 106 -8.53 -6.77 10.65
C THR A 106 -8.31 -7.57 9.38
N MET A 107 -8.30 -8.90 9.43
CA MET A 107 -7.92 -9.76 8.30
C MET A 107 -8.69 -9.44 6.99
N PRO A 108 -10.02 -9.29 6.98
CA PRO A 108 -10.73 -8.94 5.75
C PRO A 108 -10.27 -7.61 5.14
N VAL A 109 -9.99 -6.61 5.99
CA VAL A 109 -9.48 -5.31 5.55
C VAL A 109 -8.06 -5.39 5.02
N LEU A 110 -7.20 -6.21 5.65
CA LEU A 110 -5.82 -6.43 5.18
C LEU A 110 -5.80 -7.11 3.80
N ILE A 111 -6.70 -8.07 3.55
CA ILE A 111 -6.87 -8.68 2.23
C ILE A 111 -7.31 -7.63 1.21
N GLY A 112 -8.29 -6.80 1.57
CA GLY A 112 -8.73 -5.68 0.72
C GLY A 112 -7.60 -4.68 0.42
N GLN A 113 -6.78 -4.35 1.41
CA GLN A 113 -5.59 -3.50 1.23
C GLN A 113 -4.54 -4.15 0.31
N PHE A 114 -4.32 -5.46 0.41
CA PHE A 114 -3.43 -6.17 -0.50
C PHE A 114 -3.89 -6.03 -1.95
N ILE A 115 -5.18 -6.31 -2.23
CA ILE A 115 -5.77 -6.19 -3.56
C ILE A 115 -5.67 -4.73 -4.06
N GLY A 116 -6.02 -3.78 -3.19
CA GLY A 116 -5.96 -2.35 -3.50
C GLY A 116 -4.53 -1.87 -3.82
N ASN A 117 -3.53 -2.35 -3.09
CA ASN A 117 -2.13 -2.00 -3.34
C ASN A 117 -1.59 -2.68 -4.61
N PHE A 118 -2.01 -3.90 -4.92
CA PHE A 118 -1.64 -4.59 -6.15
C PHE A 118 -2.18 -3.85 -7.39
N ASN A 119 -3.36 -3.25 -7.26
CA ASN A 119 -4.03 -2.48 -8.31
C ASN A 119 -3.90 -0.96 -8.11
N ASN A 120 -2.89 -0.48 -7.40
CA ASN A 120 -2.74 0.94 -7.10
C ASN A 120 -2.16 1.73 -8.29
N PHE A 121 -3.03 2.02 -9.25
CA PHE A 121 -2.70 2.82 -10.42
C PHE A 121 -2.10 4.18 -10.05
N GLY A 122 -2.69 4.85 -9.04
CA GLY A 122 -2.42 6.26 -8.74
C GLY A 122 -0.98 6.56 -8.34
N ILE A 123 -0.32 5.68 -7.60
CA ILE A 123 0.99 5.98 -7.02
C ILE A 123 2.00 6.36 -8.11
N PHE A 124 2.30 5.46 -9.03
CA PHE A 124 3.32 5.73 -10.04
C PHE A 124 2.82 6.64 -11.16
N TYR A 125 1.52 6.62 -11.47
CA TYR A 125 0.93 7.55 -12.42
C TYR A 125 1.07 9.02 -11.99
N PHE A 126 0.71 9.35 -10.76
CA PHE A 126 0.83 10.73 -10.28
C PHE A 126 2.25 11.14 -9.90
N LEU A 127 3.09 10.21 -9.42
CA LEU A 127 4.49 10.52 -9.08
C LEU A 127 5.36 10.71 -10.33
N ARG A 128 5.25 9.85 -11.33
CA ARG A 128 6.12 9.88 -12.52
C ARG A 128 5.40 10.34 -13.79
N GLY A 129 4.08 10.12 -13.90
CA GLY A 129 3.25 10.53 -15.04
C GLY A 129 3.66 9.89 -16.35
N GLY A 130 3.08 8.82 -16.81
CA GLY A 130 3.15 8.29 -18.17
C GLY A 130 4.53 8.18 -18.88
N LEU A 131 5.63 8.10 -18.11
CA LEU A 131 6.95 7.95 -18.68
C LEU A 131 7.16 6.51 -19.13
N TYR A 132 7.46 6.31 -20.41
CA TYR A 132 7.75 4.99 -20.98
C TYR A 132 9.25 4.85 -21.25
N MET A 133 9.74 3.60 -21.20
CA MET A 133 11.09 3.28 -21.60
C MET A 133 11.11 2.68 -23.01
N ASP A 134 12.06 3.11 -23.81
CA ASP A 134 12.28 2.53 -25.15
C ASP A 134 12.57 1.03 -25.03
N GLY A 135 11.91 0.22 -25.88
CA GLY A 135 12.05 -1.22 -25.87
C GLY A 135 11.19 -2.00 -24.86
N TYR A 136 10.45 -1.33 -23.97
CA TYR A 136 9.60 -1.95 -22.94
C TYR A 136 8.12 -2.02 -23.30
N PHE A 137 7.76 -1.86 -24.56
CA PHE A 137 6.37 -1.89 -25.04
C PHE A 137 5.42 -1.06 -24.17
N LEU A 138 5.70 0.24 -24.09
CA LEU A 138 4.89 1.22 -23.34
C LEU A 138 4.87 1.01 -21.81
N ALA A 139 5.82 0.26 -21.27
CA ALA A 139 6.01 0.11 -19.84
C ALA A 139 7.15 0.97 -19.32
N SER A 140 7.17 1.19 -18.03
CA SER A 140 8.27 1.81 -17.26
C SER A 140 8.80 0.82 -16.22
N ASP A 141 10.03 1.00 -15.78
CA ASP A 141 10.66 0.21 -14.71
C ASP A 141 9.91 0.26 -13.36
N THR A 142 9.04 1.25 -13.18
CA THR A 142 8.27 1.44 -11.94
C THR A 142 6.80 1.10 -12.08
N ASP A 143 6.33 0.78 -13.29
CA ASP A 143 4.94 0.47 -13.51
C ASP A 143 4.51 -0.78 -12.75
N LEU A 144 3.33 -0.70 -12.16
CA LEU A 144 2.55 -1.87 -11.81
C LEU A 144 1.83 -2.38 -13.05
N LEU A 145 1.37 -3.62 -13.04
CA LEU A 145 0.61 -4.18 -14.16
C LEU A 145 -0.61 -3.32 -14.55
N ILE A 146 -1.23 -2.67 -13.58
CA ILE A 146 -2.37 -1.77 -13.81
C ILE A 146 -1.95 -0.48 -14.54
N ASN A 147 -0.76 0.06 -14.29
CA ASN A 147 -0.23 1.23 -15.00
C ASN A 147 0.04 0.87 -16.46
N TRP A 148 0.70 -0.27 -16.69
CA TRP A 148 0.97 -0.76 -18.04
C TRP A 148 -0.32 -1.07 -18.81
N LEU A 149 -1.31 -1.69 -18.16
CA LEU A 149 -2.65 -1.90 -18.73
C LEU A 149 -3.27 -0.57 -19.17
N TYR A 150 -3.21 0.45 -18.35
CA TYR A 150 -3.74 1.78 -18.66
C TYR A 150 -3.03 2.39 -19.87
N ASN A 151 -1.71 2.37 -19.88
CA ASN A 151 -0.90 2.88 -20.99
C ASN A 151 -1.25 2.17 -22.32
N LEU A 152 -1.42 0.85 -22.28
CA LEU A 152 -1.80 0.07 -23.47
C LEU A 152 -3.22 0.37 -23.94
N SER A 153 -4.20 0.34 -23.02
CA SER A 153 -5.61 0.39 -23.40
C SER A 153 -6.12 1.81 -23.60
N ILE A 154 -5.80 2.74 -22.73
CA ILE A 154 -6.36 4.11 -22.76
C ILE A 154 -5.51 5.03 -23.63
N ASP A 155 -4.19 5.03 -23.44
CA ASP A 155 -3.32 5.96 -24.15
C ASP A 155 -3.02 5.48 -25.59
N ASN A 156 -3.01 4.16 -25.83
CA ASN A 156 -2.60 3.59 -27.13
C ASN A 156 -3.66 2.70 -27.81
N ASN A 157 -4.86 2.57 -27.26
CA ASN A 157 -6.01 1.85 -27.85
C ASN A 157 -5.81 0.34 -28.09
N TYR A 158 -4.85 -0.31 -27.43
CA TYR A 158 -4.65 -1.76 -27.48
C TYR A 158 -5.61 -2.51 -26.56
N TYR A 159 -6.91 -2.37 -26.78
CA TYR A 159 -7.97 -2.88 -25.88
C TYR A 159 -7.92 -4.39 -25.67
N CYS A 160 -7.61 -5.17 -26.72
CA CYS A 160 -7.54 -6.63 -26.59
C CYS A 160 -6.41 -7.08 -25.66
N ILE A 161 -5.25 -6.43 -25.73
CA ILE A 161 -4.11 -6.72 -24.85
C ILE A 161 -4.43 -6.25 -23.44
N GLY A 162 -5.00 -5.07 -23.28
CA GLY A 162 -5.46 -4.56 -21.98
C GLY A 162 -6.47 -5.49 -21.31
N ALA A 163 -7.44 -6.00 -22.06
CA ALA A 163 -8.41 -6.97 -21.54
C ALA A 163 -7.75 -8.28 -21.09
N ALA A 164 -6.79 -8.81 -21.86
CA ALA A 164 -6.04 -10.00 -21.49
C ALA A 164 -5.24 -9.79 -20.18
N ILE A 165 -4.55 -8.66 -20.05
CA ILE A 165 -3.79 -8.30 -18.84
C ILE A 165 -4.74 -8.17 -17.65
N SER A 166 -5.91 -7.55 -17.80
CA SER A 166 -6.89 -7.41 -16.71
C SER A 166 -7.37 -8.75 -16.18
N LEU A 167 -7.58 -9.74 -17.06
CA LEU A 167 -7.93 -11.11 -16.67
C LEU A 167 -6.79 -11.79 -15.90
N ILE A 168 -5.54 -11.61 -16.32
CA ILE A 168 -4.37 -12.15 -15.61
C ILE A 168 -4.28 -11.54 -14.21
N ILE A 169 -4.42 -10.22 -14.09
CA ILE A 169 -4.43 -9.52 -12.80
C ILE A 169 -5.55 -10.08 -11.91
N PHE A 170 -6.76 -10.24 -12.46
CA PHE A 170 -7.90 -10.79 -11.74
C PHE A 170 -7.60 -12.20 -11.19
N PHE A 171 -7.11 -13.11 -12.00
CA PHE A 171 -6.81 -14.47 -11.55
C PHE A 171 -5.71 -14.51 -10.50
N ILE A 172 -4.64 -13.73 -10.66
CA ILE A 172 -3.54 -13.65 -9.68
C ILE A 172 -4.07 -13.12 -8.34
N THR A 173 -4.76 -11.97 -8.36
CA THR A 173 -5.25 -11.36 -7.11
C THR A 173 -6.31 -12.21 -6.44
N SER A 174 -7.21 -12.82 -7.21
CA SER A 174 -8.24 -13.74 -6.68
C SER A 174 -7.64 -14.98 -6.06
N ALA A 175 -6.67 -15.62 -6.72
CA ALA A 175 -6.02 -16.83 -6.21
C ALA A 175 -5.27 -16.55 -4.89
N ILE A 176 -4.52 -15.45 -4.81
CA ILE A 176 -3.79 -15.08 -3.59
C ILE A 176 -4.78 -14.72 -2.47
N SER A 177 -5.80 -13.92 -2.78
CA SER A 177 -6.79 -13.48 -1.79
C SER A 177 -7.57 -14.67 -1.23
N LEU A 178 -7.99 -15.60 -2.10
CA LEU A 178 -8.67 -16.83 -1.69
C LEU A 178 -7.77 -17.72 -0.82
N ALA A 179 -6.51 -17.89 -1.21
CA ALA A 179 -5.55 -18.68 -0.44
C ALA A 179 -5.28 -18.08 0.96
N VAL A 180 -5.21 -16.75 1.06
CA VAL A 180 -5.05 -16.05 2.35
C VAL A 180 -6.32 -16.16 3.18
N TYR A 181 -7.49 -15.96 2.56
CA TYR A 181 -8.80 -16.04 3.25
C TYR A 181 -9.05 -17.43 3.85
N ILE A 182 -8.89 -18.50 3.07
CA ILE A 182 -9.08 -19.89 3.53
C ILE A 182 -8.14 -20.24 4.69
N LYS A 183 -6.93 -19.69 4.71
CA LYS A 183 -5.97 -19.89 5.80
C LYS A 183 -6.19 -18.97 7.00
N SER A 184 -7.07 -17.99 6.89
CA SER A 184 -7.33 -17.04 7.96
C SER A 184 -8.13 -17.67 9.10
N PRO A 185 -7.89 -17.26 10.36
CA PRO A 185 -8.70 -17.69 11.48
C PRO A 185 -10.18 -17.37 11.32
N SER A 186 -10.51 -16.26 10.64
CA SER A 186 -11.88 -15.83 10.37
C SER A 186 -12.70 -16.87 9.57
N TYR A 187 -12.07 -17.54 8.62
CA TYR A 187 -12.74 -18.61 7.86
C TYR A 187 -13.04 -19.86 8.73
N ARG A 188 -12.13 -20.21 9.64
CA ARG A 188 -12.28 -21.39 10.49
C ARG A 188 -13.35 -21.25 11.56
N GLU A 189 -13.67 -20.03 11.99
CA GLU A 189 -14.71 -19.80 13.00
C GLU A 189 -16.11 -19.72 12.40
N GLU A 190 -16.28 -19.34 11.13
CA GLU A 190 -17.58 -19.43 10.43
C GLU A 190 -18.08 -20.88 10.37
N ASP A 191 -17.17 -21.86 10.22
CA ASP A 191 -17.53 -23.32 10.23
C ASP A 191 -17.93 -23.82 11.62
N THR A 192 -17.67 -23.09 12.70
CA THR A 192 -18.00 -23.51 14.07
C THR A 192 -19.39 -23.05 14.52
N PHE A 193 -20.04 -22.18 13.78
CA PHE A 193 -21.41 -21.66 14.03
C PHE A 193 -22.49 -22.33 13.15
N GLN A 194 -22.16 -23.34 12.35
CA GLN A 194 -23.07 -24.23 11.67
C GLN A 194 -23.16 -25.57 12.42
#